data_8784bc186975efa62bb793eb4ae60bc9
#
_entry.id   8784bc186975efa62bb793eb4ae60bc9
#
_cell.length_a   1.000
_cell.length_b   1.000
_cell.length_c   1.000
_cell.angle_alpha   90.00
_cell.angle_beta   90.00
_cell.angle_gamma   90.00
#
_symmetry.space_group_name_H-M   'P 1'
#
loop_
_entity.id
_entity.type
_entity.pdbx_description
1 polymer ?
#
loop_
_entity_poly.entity_id
_entity_poly.type
_entity_poly.pdbx_seq_one_letter_code
_entity_poly.pdbx_strand_id
1 'polypeptide(L)'
;MFQKFDNIHDCSFAEAIRVPVGWGALDKLVRWFYSGELPRIAPDCRWKNMSAEEQLSYLKPYAELSSLAEFWLLEGVKEASLEVVASCLNTSTGASVEFIGFAANLGQWELVEAAVGSVAHLYPKLRDSGQLEQLDEDVLNMLRAEYVRYSQHRGVSY
;
A
#
# COMPACT_ATOMS: atom_id res chain seq x y z
N MET A 1 -2.56 -26.90 19.83
CA MET A 1 -2.92 -26.98 20.38
C MET A 1 -3.23 -26.74 20.49
N PHE A 2 -2.87 -26.51 20.49
CA PHE A 2 -3.21 -26.64 21.04
C PHE A 2 -3.28 -26.94 21.40
N GLN A 3 -3.03 -27.09 21.60
CA GLN A 3 -3.34 -27.77 22.27
C GLN A 3 -3.52 -27.74 22.67
N LYS A 4 -3.28 -27.92 22.98
CA LYS A 4 -3.67 -28.24 23.60
C LYS A 4 -3.89 -27.78 23.90
N PHE A 5 -3.83 -27.80 24.31
CA PHE A 5 -4.29 -27.81 24.96
C PHE A 5 -4.40 -27.98 25.31
N ASP A 6 -3.98 -28.12 25.39
CA ASP A 6 -4.19 -28.62 26.01
C ASP A 6 -4.34 -28.38 26.42
N ASN A 7 -4.18 -28.41 26.63
CA ASN A 7 -4.42 -28.49 27.23
C ASN A 7 -4.55 -27.78 27.44
N ILE A 8 -4.37 -27.48 27.56
CA ILE A 8 -4.54 -27.27 27.93
C ILE A 8 -4.72 -26.77 28.04
N HIS A 9 -4.47 -26.61 28.26
CA HIS A 9 -4.75 -26.66 28.46
C HIS A 9 -4.84 -26.14 28.31
N ASP A 10 -4.67 -26.11 28.35
CA ASP A 10 -4.75 -25.98 28.22
C ASP A 10 -4.99 -25.26 27.90
N CYS A 11 -4.78 -25.17 28.12
CA CYS A 11 -4.91 -24.63 27.88
C CYS A 11 -5.21 -23.89 27.45
N SER A 12 -5.27 -23.87 28.04
CA SER A 12 -5.38 -23.24 27.66
C SER A 12 -5.53 -22.40 26.88
N PHE A 13 -5.21 -22.61 27.12
CA PHE A 13 -5.03 -21.87 26.51
C PHE A 13 -5.16 -20.95 25.51
N ALA A 14 -4.61 -20.54 25.45
CA ALA A 14 -4.74 -19.36 24.61
C ALA A 14 -4.28 -19.67 23.21
N GLU A 15 -5.20 -19.80 22.35
CA GLU A 15 -4.91 -19.95 20.95
C GLU A 15 -4.37 -18.63 20.40
N ALA A 16 -3.30 -18.69 19.62
CA ALA A 16 -2.80 -17.52 18.93
C ALA A 16 -3.79 -17.12 17.83
N ILE A 17 -4.16 -15.86 17.79
CA ILE A 17 -5.01 -15.34 16.73
C ILE A 17 -4.15 -15.20 15.48
N ARG A 18 -4.60 -15.81 14.38
CA ARG A 18 -3.90 -15.68 13.11
C ARG A 18 -4.37 -14.42 12.39
N VAL A 19 -3.41 -13.56 12.09
CA VAL A 19 -3.68 -12.33 11.39
C VAL A 19 -2.97 -12.43 10.02
N PRO A 20 -3.70 -12.19 8.91
CA PRO A 20 -3.13 -12.39 7.57
C PRO A 20 -2.27 -11.22 7.11
N VAL A 21 -1.47 -10.66 7.99
CA VAL A 21 -0.57 -9.55 7.66
C VAL A 21 0.73 -9.74 8.41
N GLY A 22 1.76 -9.04 7.95
CA GLY A 22 3.07 -9.12 8.56
C GLY A 22 3.17 -8.35 9.87
N TRP A 23 4.26 -8.59 10.57
CA TRP A 23 4.51 -7.97 11.86
C TRP A 23 4.55 -6.44 11.78
N GLY A 24 5.08 -5.90 10.65
CA GLY A 24 5.16 -4.45 10.48
C GLY A 24 3.81 -3.78 10.52
N ALA A 25 2.80 -4.42 9.89
CA ALA A 25 1.44 -3.87 9.91
C ALA A 25 0.85 -3.91 11.31
N LEU A 26 1.06 -5.01 12.03
CA LEU A 26 0.55 -5.14 13.39
C LEU A 26 1.18 -4.12 14.33
N ASP A 27 2.48 -3.90 14.20
CA ASP A 27 3.17 -2.92 15.03
C ASP A 27 2.58 -1.53 14.82
N LYS A 28 2.29 -1.18 13.57
CA LYS A 28 1.68 0.11 13.26
C LYS A 28 0.27 0.24 13.84
N LEU A 29 -0.49 -0.86 13.81
CA LEU A 29 -1.83 -0.86 14.39
C LEU A 29 -1.79 -0.66 15.89
N VAL A 30 -0.85 -1.32 16.57
CA VAL A 30 -0.68 -1.15 18.01
C VAL A 30 -0.34 0.31 18.33
N ARG A 31 0.56 0.89 17.55
CA ARG A 31 0.93 2.31 17.75
C ARG A 31 -0.27 3.23 17.56
N TRP A 32 -1.11 2.92 16.58
CA TRP A 32 -2.34 3.68 16.37
C TRP A 32 -3.24 3.66 17.61
N PHE A 33 -3.42 2.48 18.21
CA PHE A 33 -4.28 2.36 19.38
C PHE A 33 -3.75 3.15 20.56
N TYR A 34 -2.44 3.32 20.66
CA TYR A 34 -1.86 4.06 21.78
C TYR A 34 -1.75 5.56 21.53
N SER A 35 -1.51 5.98 20.31
CA SER A 35 -1.20 7.38 20.02
C SER A 35 -2.24 8.07 19.13
N GLY A 36 -3.06 7.31 18.42
CA GLY A 36 -4.00 7.86 17.46
C GLY A 36 -3.37 8.26 16.15
N GLU A 37 -2.10 7.91 15.94
CA GLU A 37 -1.37 8.28 14.73
C GLU A 37 -0.54 7.12 14.23
N LEU A 38 -0.31 7.10 12.91
CA LEU A 38 0.60 6.15 12.31
C LEU A 38 1.99 6.77 12.18
N PRO A 39 3.05 5.97 12.37
CA PRO A 39 4.40 6.50 12.15
C PRO A 39 4.57 6.92 10.70
N ARG A 40 5.32 8.00 10.47
CA ARG A 40 5.60 8.52 9.14
C ARG A 40 7.08 8.72 8.97
N ILE A 41 7.51 8.62 7.71
CA ILE A 41 8.86 9.00 7.36
C ILE A 41 8.80 10.43 6.82
N ALA A 42 9.82 11.23 7.10
CA ALA A 42 9.88 12.58 6.54
C ALA A 42 10.05 12.46 5.02
N PRO A 43 9.14 13.06 4.23
CA PRO A 43 9.14 12.80 2.80
C PRO A 43 10.24 13.48 2.01
N ASP A 44 10.98 14.39 2.62
CA ASP A 44 11.95 15.20 1.89
C ASP A 44 13.30 14.52 1.72
N CYS A 45 14.06 14.25 2.78
CA CYS A 45 15.40 13.74 2.59
C CYS A 45 15.53 12.23 2.76
N ARG A 46 14.91 11.65 3.79
CA ARG A 46 15.08 10.21 4.02
C ARG A 46 14.42 9.39 2.93
N TRP A 47 13.19 9.75 2.58
CA TRP A 47 12.44 8.99 1.58
C TRP A 47 13.12 9.03 0.21
N LYS A 48 13.57 10.20 -0.22
CA LYS A 48 14.17 10.36 -1.53
C LYS A 48 15.51 9.65 -1.65
N ASN A 49 16.19 9.45 -0.54
CA ASN A 49 17.48 8.77 -0.53
C ASN A 49 17.38 7.26 -0.44
N MET A 50 16.18 6.74 -0.25
CA MET A 50 15.94 5.30 -0.22
C MET A 50 15.89 4.74 -1.63
N SER A 51 16.38 3.52 -1.80
CA SER A 51 16.26 2.83 -3.08
C SER A 51 14.79 2.48 -3.32
N ALA A 52 14.44 2.16 -4.57
CA ALA A 52 13.08 1.73 -4.89
C ALA A 52 12.67 0.52 -4.06
N GLU A 53 13.61 -0.40 -3.84
CA GLU A 53 13.35 -1.60 -3.04
C GLU A 53 13.06 -1.24 -1.59
N GLU A 54 13.82 -0.34 -1.03
CA GLU A 54 13.60 0.12 0.35
C GLU A 54 12.27 0.86 0.48
N GLN A 55 11.95 1.69 -0.52
CA GLN A 55 10.69 2.41 -0.53
C GLN A 55 9.51 1.44 -0.57
N LEU A 56 9.61 0.43 -1.41
CA LEU A 56 8.57 -0.59 -1.50
C LEU A 56 8.40 -1.33 -0.18
N SER A 57 9.51 -1.71 0.44
CA SER A 57 9.49 -2.39 1.75
C SER A 57 8.84 -1.52 2.82
N TYR A 58 9.02 -0.22 2.75
CA TYR A 58 8.39 0.71 3.69
C TYR A 58 6.89 0.81 3.46
N LEU A 59 6.45 0.79 2.20
CA LEU A 59 5.04 1.00 1.86
C LEU A 59 4.19 -0.26 2.04
N LYS A 60 4.76 -1.43 1.84
CA LYS A 60 4.00 -2.69 1.93
C LYS A 60 3.24 -2.87 3.24
N PRO A 61 3.84 -2.59 4.42
CA PRO A 61 3.08 -2.74 5.67
C PRO A 61 1.86 -1.85 5.76
N TYR A 62 1.88 -0.68 5.11
CA TYR A 62 0.70 0.19 5.10
C TYR A 62 -0.43 -0.38 4.26
N ALA A 63 -0.09 -1.04 3.15
CA ALA A 63 -1.11 -1.72 2.35
C ALA A 63 -1.72 -2.89 3.14
N GLU A 64 -0.89 -3.65 3.83
CA GLU A 64 -1.36 -4.74 4.67
C GLU A 64 -2.22 -4.21 5.82
N LEU A 65 -1.82 -3.10 6.41
CA LEU A 65 -2.56 -2.47 7.48
C LEU A 65 -3.93 -1.99 6.98
N SER A 66 -3.98 -1.42 5.78
CA SER A 66 -5.22 -1.00 5.17
C SER A 66 -6.17 -2.19 4.97
N SER A 67 -5.64 -3.31 4.52
CA SER A 67 -6.41 -4.54 4.33
C SER A 67 -6.96 -5.03 5.67
N LEU A 68 -6.15 -5.04 6.70
CA LEU A 68 -6.56 -5.47 8.04
C LEU A 68 -7.61 -4.52 8.61
N ALA A 69 -7.42 -3.22 8.41
CA ALA A 69 -8.35 -2.21 8.88
C ALA A 69 -9.72 -2.36 8.21
N GLU A 70 -9.74 -2.70 6.94
CA GLU A 70 -10.99 -2.96 6.23
C GLU A 70 -11.70 -4.17 6.82
N PHE A 71 -10.95 -5.24 7.07
CA PHE A 71 -11.49 -6.47 7.63
C PHE A 71 -12.07 -6.25 9.03
N TRP A 72 -11.41 -5.41 9.83
CA TRP A 72 -11.83 -5.14 11.20
C TRP A 72 -12.67 -3.87 11.32
N LEU A 73 -13.05 -3.26 10.21
CA LEU A 73 -13.90 -2.07 10.16
C LEU A 73 -13.30 -0.87 10.90
N LEU A 74 -12.01 -0.69 10.76
CA LEU A 74 -11.28 0.41 11.40
C LEU A 74 -11.02 1.52 10.37
N GLU A 75 -12.06 2.30 10.06
CA GLU A 75 -11.99 3.31 9.00
C GLU A 75 -10.89 4.34 9.23
N GLY A 76 -10.72 4.79 10.47
CA GLY A 76 -9.68 5.76 10.78
C GLY A 76 -8.28 5.29 10.44
N VAL A 77 -8.01 4.00 10.69
CA VAL A 77 -6.72 3.40 10.38
C VAL A 77 -6.54 3.31 8.86
N LYS A 78 -7.61 2.94 8.16
CA LYS A 78 -7.57 2.82 6.71
C LYS A 78 -7.27 4.17 6.06
N GLU A 79 -7.96 5.22 6.50
CA GLU A 79 -7.74 6.57 5.99
C GLU A 79 -6.33 7.06 6.28
N ALA A 80 -5.83 6.81 7.49
CA ALA A 80 -4.49 7.22 7.87
C ALA A 80 -3.44 6.49 7.03
N SER A 81 -3.65 5.21 6.75
CA SER A 81 -2.75 4.44 5.89
C SER A 81 -2.69 5.02 4.49
N LEU A 82 -3.85 5.37 3.94
CA LEU A 82 -3.94 5.98 2.62
C LEU A 82 -3.18 7.31 2.59
N GLU A 83 -3.33 8.13 3.61
CA GLU A 83 -2.63 9.41 3.71
C GLU A 83 -1.11 9.23 3.69
N VAL A 84 -0.61 8.28 4.46
CA VAL A 84 0.83 8.04 4.52
C VAL A 84 1.36 7.61 3.15
N VAL A 85 0.68 6.66 2.53
CA VAL A 85 1.10 6.15 1.23
C VAL A 85 1.06 7.25 0.17
N ALA A 86 -0.04 7.99 0.11
CA ALA A 86 -0.18 9.07 -0.88
C ALA A 86 0.90 10.12 -0.71
N SER A 87 1.20 10.48 0.53
CA SER A 87 2.23 11.45 0.83
C SER A 87 3.60 11.01 0.29
N CYS A 88 3.94 9.73 0.49
CA CYS A 88 5.19 9.19 0.00
C CYS A 88 5.25 9.12 -1.52
N LEU A 89 4.17 8.64 -2.14
CA LEU A 89 4.14 8.46 -3.60
C LEU A 89 4.16 9.79 -4.34
N ASN A 90 3.63 10.85 -3.74
CA ASN A 90 3.64 12.17 -4.36
C ASN A 90 5.05 12.76 -4.46
N THR A 91 5.99 12.26 -3.67
CA THR A 91 7.36 12.77 -3.69
C THR A 91 8.32 11.89 -4.46
N SER A 92 7.91 10.67 -4.80
CA SER A 92 8.78 9.73 -5.54
C SER A 92 7.93 8.66 -6.18
N THR A 93 8.27 8.29 -7.42
CA THR A 93 7.54 7.26 -8.16
C THR A 93 8.33 5.96 -8.30
N GLY A 94 9.50 5.88 -7.65
CA GLY A 94 10.42 4.77 -7.87
C GLY A 94 9.85 3.39 -7.59
N ALA A 95 9.03 3.25 -6.56
CA ALA A 95 8.48 1.96 -6.17
C ALA A 95 7.01 1.78 -6.57
N SER A 96 6.45 2.75 -7.30
CA SER A 96 5.00 2.81 -7.47
C SER A 96 4.41 1.65 -8.27
N VAL A 97 5.09 1.22 -9.34
CA VAL A 97 4.53 0.15 -10.18
C VAL A 97 4.42 -1.16 -9.41
N GLU A 98 5.48 -1.51 -8.68
CA GLU A 98 5.45 -2.73 -7.88
C GLU A 98 4.45 -2.62 -6.73
N PHE A 99 4.35 -1.43 -6.14
CA PHE A 99 3.37 -1.21 -5.08
C PHE A 99 1.95 -1.35 -5.61
N ILE A 100 1.68 -0.86 -6.82
CA ILE A 100 0.37 -1.02 -7.46
C ILE A 100 -0.02 -2.50 -7.50
N GLY A 101 0.88 -3.34 -7.97
CA GLY A 101 0.63 -4.77 -8.05
C GLY A 101 0.37 -5.38 -6.67
N PHE A 102 1.15 -4.99 -5.68
CA PHE A 102 1.01 -5.50 -4.33
C PHE A 102 -0.34 -5.09 -3.72
N ALA A 103 -0.70 -3.82 -3.84
CA ALA A 103 -1.96 -3.31 -3.30
C ALA A 103 -3.16 -3.91 -4.00
N ALA A 104 -3.06 -4.11 -5.32
CA ALA A 104 -4.14 -4.73 -6.09
C ALA A 104 -4.37 -6.17 -5.64
N ASN A 105 -3.30 -6.90 -5.35
CA ASN A 105 -3.43 -8.27 -4.85
C ASN A 105 -4.11 -8.33 -3.49
N LEU A 106 -4.00 -7.26 -2.71
CA LEU A 106 -4.68 -7.16 -1.42
C LEU A 106 -6.09 -6.60 -1.54
N GLY A 107 -6.52 -6.22 -2.74
CA GLY A 107 -7.84 -5.63 -2.96
C GLY A 107 -7.97 -4.21 -2.43
N GLN A 108 -6.86 -3.53 -2.20
CA GLN A 108 -6.88 -2.17 -1.64
C GLN A 108 -6.89 -1.15 -2.76
N TRP A 109 -8.07 -0.99 -3.38
CA TRP A 109 -8.20 -0.20 -4.61
C TRP A 109 -7.96 1.29 -4.42
N GLU A 110 -8.24 1.83 -3.25
CA GLU A 110 -7.94 3.24 -2.98
C GLU A 110 -6.45 3.51 -3.02
N LEU A 111 -5.66 2.56 -2.52
CA LEU A 111 -4.21 2.66 -2.59
C LEU A 111 -3.72 2.51 -4.03
N VAL A 112 -4.36 1.62 -4.78
CA VAL A 112 -4.05 1.44 -6.20
C VAL A 112 -4.31 2.75 -6.95
N GLU A 113 -5.44 3.38 -6.69
CA GLU A 113 -5.80 4.66 -7.33
C GLU A 113 -4.78 5.74 -7.03
N ALA A 114 -4.36 5.84 -5.77
CA ALA A 114 -3.37 6.83 -5.37
C ALA A 114 -2.04 6.60 -6.11
N ALA A 115 -1.62 5.34 -6.18
CA ALA A 115 -0.37 5.01 -6.84
C ALA A 115 -0.44 5.21 -8.36
N VAL A 116 -1.58 4.84 -8.95
CA VAL A 116 -1.81 5.06 -10.39
C VAL A 116 -1.74 6.55 -10.69
N GLY A 117 -2.38 7.38 -9.86
CA GLY A 117 -2.34 8.82 -10.04
C GLY A 117 -0.94 9.38 -9.99
N SER A 118 -0.06 8.78 -9.18
CA SER A 118 1.30 9.29 -9.04
C SER A 118 2.20 8.95 -10.23
N VAL A 119 1.86 7.94 -11.03
CA VAL A 119 2.71 7.51 -12.15
C VAL A 119 2.07 7.68 -13.53
N ALA A 120 0.82 8.12 -13.58
CA ALA A 120 0.10 8.19 -14.85
C ALA A 120 0.82 9.03 -15.90
N HIS A 121 1.47 10.10 -15.48
CA HIS A 121 2.21 10.97 -16.40
C HIS A 121 3.40 10.26 -17.04
N LEU A 122 3.83 9.14 -16.50
CA LEU A 122 4.94 8.35 -17.03
C LEU A 122 4.47 7.14 -17.84
N TYR A 123 3.17 7.06 -18.11
CA TYR A 123 2.59 5.87 -18.74
C TYR A 123 3.34 5.43 -20.03
N PRO A 124 3.60 6.33 -21.00
CA PRO A 124 4.29 5.87 -22.22
C PRO A 124 5.68 5.28 -21.93
N LYS A 125 6.41 5.90 -21.02
CA LYS A 125 7.73 5.42 -20.63
C LYS A 125 7.65 4.05 -19.98
N LEU A 126 6.71 3.87 -19.08
CA LEU A 126 6.54 2.61 -18.34
C LEU A 126 6.13 1.50 -19.30
N ARG A 127 5.23 1.82 -20.25
CA ARG A 127 4.80 0.86 -21.25
C ARG A 127 5.98 0.41 -22.12
N ASP A 128 6.77 1.37 -22.59
CA ASP A 128 7.86 1.07 -23.51
C ASP A 128 8.99 0.30 -22.84
N SER A 129 9.17 0.47 -21.53
CA SER A 129 10.20 -0.25 -20.77
C SER A 129 9.75 -1.64 -20.35
N GLY A 130 8.50 -2.00 -20.56
CA GLY A 130 7.98 -3.32 -20.17
C GLY A 130 7.63 -3.47 -18.71
N GLN A 131 7.68 -2.39 -17.94
CA GLN A 131 7.40 -2.47 -16.50
C GLN A 131 5.94 -2.76 -16.20
N LEU A 132 5.04 -2.52 -17.15
CA LEU A 132 3.62 -2.70 -16.95
C LEU A 132 3.14 -4.12 -17.22
N GLU A 133 4.01 -4.99 -17.72
CA GLU A 133 3.60 -6.33 -18.13
C GLU A 133 3.15 -7.20 -16.96
N GLN A 134 3.58 -6.88 -15.76
CA GLN A 134 3.22 -7.64 -14.57
C GLN A 134 1.87 -7.23 -13.97
N LEU A 135 1.25 -6.19 -14.52
CA LEU A 135 0.00 -5.67 -13.97
C LEU A 135 -1.20 -6.30 -14.66
N ASP A 136 -2.28 -6.48 -13.89
CA ASP A 136 -3.53 -7.00 -14.43
C ASP A 136 -4.20 -6.01 -15.37
N GLU A 137 -5.07 -6.53 -16.21
CA GLU A 137 -5.76 -5.72 -17.21
C GLU A 137 -6.58 -4.60 -16.57
N ASP A 138 -7.23 -4.88 -15.43
CA ASP A 138 -8.01 -3.86 -14.73
C ASP A 138 -7.15 -2.68 -14.30
N VAL A 139 -5.97 -2.98 -13.79
CA VAL A 139 -5.03 -1.95 -13.35
C VAL A 139 -4.51 -1.17 -14.56
N LEU A 140 -4.20 -1.86 -15.64
CA LEU A 140 -3.74 -1.22 -16.87
C LEU A 140 -4.79 -0.27 -17.42
N ASN A 141 -6.05 -0.66 -17.36
CA ASN A 141 -7.16 0.20 -17.81
C ASN A 141 -7.27 1.46 -16.95
N MET A 142 -7.11 1.30 -15.63
CA MET A 142 -7.09 2.46 -14.73
C MET A 142 -5.96 3.40 -15.06
N LEU A 143 -4.79 2.84 -15.35
CA LEU A 143 -3.61 3.64 -15.65
C LEU A 143 -3.78 4.39 -16.96
N ARG A 144 -4.30 3.73 -18.00
CA ARG A 144 -4.58 4.39 -19.29
C ARG A 144 -5.60 5.50 -19.12
N ALA A 145 -6.67 5.25 -18.39
CA ALA A 145 -7.70 6.26 -18.15
C ALA A 145 -7.14 7.47 -17.42
N GLU A 146 -6.30 7.22 -16.44
CA GLU A 146 -5.70 8.30 -15.68
C GLU A 146 -4.70 9.10 -16.52
N TYR A 147 -3.97 8.43 -17.40
CA TYR A 147 -3.06 9.11 -18.31
C TYR A 147 -3.83 10.02 -19.27
N VAL A 148 -4.95 9.57 -19.81
CA VAL A 148 -5.78 10.38 -20.69
C VAL A 148 -6.28 11.63 -19.94
N ARG A 149 -6.73 11.44 -18.70
CA ARG A 149 -7.20 12.54 -17.87
C ARG A 149 -6.09 13.54 -17.59
N TYR A 150 -4.90 13.04 -17.29
CA TYR A 150 -3.72 13.88 -17.06
C TYR A 150 -3.40 14.70 -18.31
N SER A 151 -3.42 14.08 -19.48
CA SER A 151 -3.13 14.75 -20.74
C SER A 151 -4.13 15.87 -21.06
N GLN A 152 -5.41 15.61 -20.79
CA GLN A 152 -6.45 16.60 -21.01
C GLN A 152 -6.29 17.80 -20.07
N HIS A 153 -5.94 17.53 -18.80
CA HIS A 153 -5.76 18.59 -17.82
C HIS A 153 -4.59 19.51 -18.16
N ARG A 154 -3.57 18.96 -18.81
CA ARG A 154 -2.41 19.73 -19.19
C ARG A 154 -2.64 20.55 -20.47
N GLY A 155 -3.81 20.41 -21.07
CA GLY A 155 -4.11 21.10 -22.32
C GLY A 155 -3.23 20.63 -23.47
N VAL A 156 -2.76 19.40 -23.43
CA VAL A 156 -1.91 18.87 -24.49
C VAL A 156 -2.75 18.61 -25.72
N SER A 157 -2.32 19.16 -26.85
CA SER A 157 -2.95 18.88 -28.13
C SER A 157 -2.44 17.58 -28.69
N TYR A 158 -3.32 16.84 -29.31
CA TYR A 158 -3.00 15.57 -29.89
C TYR A 158 -3.10 15.63 -31.40
#